data_ea1d8856599fc083a17b86c68475f581
#
_entry.id   ea1d8856599fc083a17b86c68475f581
#
_cell.length_a   1.000
_cell.length_b   1.000
_cell.length_c   1.000
_cell.angle_alpha   90.00
_cell.angle_beta   90.00
_cell.angle_gamma   90.00
#
_symmetry.space_group_name_H-M   'P 1'
#
loop_
_entity.id
_entity.type
_entity.pdbx_description
1 polymer ?
#
loop_
_entity_poly.entity_id
_entity_poly.type
_entity_poly.pdbx_seq_one_letter_code
_entity_poly.pdbx_strand_id
1 'polypeptide(L)'
;MKKIFYILSAALFIGCCSAPVEQTAEIQVIGHRGGRYEVDENTLSAFVESYNNGVRAYETDLRLTADNELVITHDASLKRTFGVDVDTEKLTRAELAQYKSLKGNPVLFVDELAKFFSDKEILYVEWEMKSNNYTPKQLKLYCDKLYNTVMPLKPEGALYIFSSFDERAILTMLELHPDAECMYITAKPVCDEVLAKLAELDVRRVGCTIHATSRDAMKKAHEAGIIVNLWPGKCVEDFQLAYALGADIACSDVPVAVLNFAKENMKWIKTSKDLTLK
;
A
#
# COMPACT_ATOMS: atom_id res chain seq x y z
N MET A 1 -76.84 -26.45 -18.39
CA MET A 1 -76.09 -25.71 -17.39
C MET A 1 -74.63 -26.16 -17.39
N LYS A 2 -73.70 -25.40 -18.00
CA LYS A 2 -72.27 -25.70 -18.01
C LYS A 2 -71.60 -25.02 -16.86
N LYS A 3 -70.99 -25.79 -15.94
CA LYS A 3 -70.18 -25.28 -14.84
C LYS A 3 -68.77 -25.00 -15.33
N ILE A 4 -68.34 -23.74 -15.32
CA ILE A 4 -66.97 -23.32 -15.62
C ILE A 4 -66.17 -23.38 -14.32
N PHE A 5 -65.13 -24.19 -14.27
CA PHE A 5 -64.15 -24.22 -13.18
C PHE A 5 -63.05 -23.23 -13.49
N TYR A 6 -62.89 -22.23 -12.66
CA TYR A 6 -61.71 -21.34 -12.66
C TYR A 6 -60.60 -22.01 -11.85
N ILE A 7 -59.50 -22.38 -12.47
CA ILE A 7 -58.27 -22.80 -11.81
C ILE A 7 -57.50 -21.54 -11.51
N LEU A 8 -57.41 -21.19 -10.22
CA LEU A 8 -56.54 -20.10 -9.73
C LEU A 8 -55.14 -20.65 -9.62
N SER A 9 -54.23 -20.28 -10.56
CA SER A 9 -52.82 -20.61 -10.46
C SER A 9 -52.15 -19.59 -9.50
N ALA A 10 -51.87 -20.03 -8.26
CA ALA A 10 -51.02 -19.26 -7.35
C ALA A 10 -49.57 -19.42 -7.78
N ALA A 11 -48.99 -18.37 -8.39
CA ALA A 11 -47.54 -18.32 -8.61
C ALA A 11 -46.82 -18.08 -7.27
N LEU A 12 -46.19 -19.13 -6.76
CA LEU A 12 -45.23 -18.98 -5.67
C LEU A 12 -43.99 -18.24 -6.18
N PHE A 13 -43.87 -16.98 -5.86
CA PHE A 13 -42.57 -16.28 -5.92
C PHE A 13 -41.69 -16.81 -4.79
N ILE A 14 -40.86 -17.77 -5.08
CA ILE A 14 -39.73 -18.14 -4.21
C ILE A 14 -38.68 -17.04 -4.39
N GLY A 15 -38.72 -16.01 -3.55
CA GLY A 15 -37.63 -15.06 -3.42
C GLY A 15 -36.41 -15.82 -2.89
N CYS A 16 -35.43 -16.09 -3.74
CA CYS A 16 -34.11 -16.50 -3.28
C CYS A 16 -33.48 -15.35 -2.50
N CYS A 17 -33.79 -15.25 -1.20
CA CYS A 17 -32.94 -14.55 -0.27
C CYS A 17 -31.66 -15.42 -0.12
N SER A 18 -30.64 -15.16 -0.90
CA SER A 18 -29.32 -15.73 -0.64
C SER A 18 -28.87 -15.22 0.73
N ALA A 19 -28.60 -16.13 1.66
CA ALA A 19 -27.99 -15.78 2.94
C ALA A 19 -26.70 -14.99 2.69
N PRO A 20 -26.36 -14.02 3.55
CA PRO A 20 -25.08 -13.31 3.46
C PRO A 20 -23.93 -14.34 3.42
N VAL A 21 -23.03 -14.17 2.46
CA VAL A 21 -21.82 -15.03 2.41
C VAL A 21 -20.94 -14.64 3.59
N GLU A 22 -20.62 -15.61 4.45
CA GLU A 22 -19.70 -15.38 5.56
C GLU A 22 -18.28 -15.12 5.01
N GLN A 23 -17.65 -14.04 5.49
CA GLN A 23 -16.26 -13.71 5.12
C GLN A 23 -15.32 -14.56 5.96
N THR A 24 -14.68 -15.55 5.34
CA THR A 24 -13.85 -16.56 6.01
C THR A 24 -12.35 -16.34 5.78
N ALA A 25 -11.96 -15.37 4.96
CA ALA A 25 -10.58 -15.04 4.68
C ALA A 25 -10.37 -13.53 4.62
N GLU A 26 -9.17 -13.08 4.97
CA GLU A 26 -8.81 -11.65 4.97
C GLU A 26 -7.49 -11.43 4.24
N ILE A 27 -7.40 -10.33 3.50
CA ILE A 27 -6.17 -9.83 2.87
C ILE A 27 -6.25 -8.29 2.82
N GLN A 28 -5.17 -7.58 3.15
CA GLN A 28 -5.16 -6.14 3.01
C GLN A 28 -4.81 -5.75 1.57
N VAL A 29 -5.70 -4.99 0.90
CA VAL A 29 -5.38 -4.38 -0.39
C VAL A 29 -4.86 -2.97 -0.15
N ILE A 30 -3.66 -2.66 -0.67
CA ILE A 30 -3.07 -1.32 -0.60
C ILE A 30 -2.89 -0.73 -1.99
N GLY A 31 -3.12 0.58 -2.14
CA GLY A 31 -2.92 1.32 -3.39
C GLY A 31 -1.46 1.73 -3.54
N HIS A 32 -0.71 1.07 -4.44
CA HIS A 32 0.65 1.40 -4.80
C HIS A 32 0.70 2.78 -5.45
N ARG A 33 1.37 3.75 -4.81
CA ARG A 33 1.41 5.16 -5.23
C ARG A 33 0.02 5.79 -5.42
N GLY A 34 -0.94 5.35 -4.59
CA GLY A 34 -2.34 5.73 -4.72
C GLY A 34 -3.15 4.94 -5.74
N GLY A 35 -2.53 4.04 -6.53
CA GLY A 35 -3.17 3.25 -7.60
C GLY A 35 -2.66 3.66 -8.98
N ARG A 36 -1.36 3.51 -9.24
CA ARG A 36 -0.59 4.13 -10.36
C ARG A 36 -1.11 3.86 -11.78
N TYR A 37 -1.91 2.82 -12.01
CA TYR A 37 -2.49 2.54 -13.32
C TYR A 37 -3.92 3.08 -13.48
N GLU A 38 -4.56 3.47 -12.38
CA GLU A 38 -5.91 4.04 -12.38
C GLU A 38 -5.87 5.58 -12.28
N VAL A 39 -4.84 6.12 -11.61
CA VAL A 39 -4.73 7.54 -11.28
C VAL A 39 -3.38 8.13 -11.71
N ASP A 40 -3.12 9.37 -11.35
CA ASP A 40 -1.82 10.03 -11.54
C ASP A 40 -0.93 9.76 -10.34
N GLU A 41 -0.04 8.78 -10.42
CA GLU A 41 0.72 8.23 -9.29
C GLU A 41 1.38 9.31 -8.42
N ASN A 42 1.36 9.08 -7.09
CA ASN A 42 2.05 9.92 -6.11
C ASN A 42 1.62 11.41 -6.15
N THR A 43 0.36 11.68 -6.52
CA THR A 43 -0.22 13.04 -6.43
C THR A 43 -1.37 13.07 -5.42
N LEU A 44 -1.67 14.24 -4.85
CA LEU A 44 -2.78 14.36 -3.91
C LEU A 44 -4.12 13.96 -4.55
N SER A 45 -4.32 14.28 -5.83
CA SER A 45 -5.53 13.89 -6.56
C SER A 45 -5.68 12.38 -6.67
N ALA A 46 -4.56 11.63 -6.80
CA ALA A 46 -4.58 10.18 -6.82
C ALA A 46 -5.11 9.60 -5.51
N PHE A 47 -4.59 10.08 -4.38
CA PHE A 47 -5.02 9.62 -3.05
C PHE A 47 -6.48 10.01 -2.76
N VAL A 48 -6.91 11.22 -3.15
CA VAL A 48 -8.30 11.67 -3.04
C VAL A 48 -9.23 10.81 -3.86
N GLU A 49 -8.89 10.54 -5.13
CA GLU A 49 -9.71 9.74 -6.04
C GLU A 49 -9.84 8.30 -5.57
N SER A 50 -8.73 7.65 -5.24
CA SER A 50 -8.75 6.26 -4.75
C SER A 50 -9.45 6.14 -3.39
N TYR A 51 -9.30 7.12 -2.48
CA TYR A 51 -10.06 7.19 -1.24
C TYR A 51 -11.56 7.25 -1.48
N ASN A 52 -12.01 8.10 -2.40
CA ASN A 52 -13.43 8.24 -2.75
C ASN A 52 -13.99 6.95 -3.39
N ASN A 53 -13.12 6.13 -3.99
CA ASN A 53 -13.47 4.81 -4.55
C ASN A 53 -13.27 3.65 -3.55
N GLY A 54 -13.08 3.94 -2.27
CA GLY A 54 -13.09 2.93 -1.20
C GLY A 54 -11.72 2.41 -0.77
N VAL A 55 -10.61 2.86 -1.36
CA VAL A 55 -9.26 2.50 -0.88
C VAL A 55 -9.01 3.16 0.49
N ARG A 56 -8.46 2.38 1.43
CA ARG A 56 -8.21 2.82 2.82
C ARG A 56 -6.77 2.51 3.28
N ALA A 57 -5.99 1.93 2.40
CA ALA A 57 -4.61 1.56 2.67
C ALA A 57 -3.73 1.90 1.46
N TYR A 58 -2.55 2.44 1.70
CA TYR A 58 -1.72 3.05 0.67
C TYR A 58 -0.25 2.70 0.85
N GLU A 59 0.47 2.80 -0.26
CA GLU A 59 1.91 2.90 -0.32
C GLU A 59 2.29 4.18 -1.06
N THR A 60 3.42 4.80 -0.71
CA THR A 60 3.95 6.01 -1.34
C THR A 60 5.46 6.13 -1.16
N ASP A 61 6.12 6.74 -2.15
CA ASP A 61 7.58 6.83 -2.25
C ASP A 61 8.10 8.20 -1.82
N LEU A 62 9.16 8.26 -1.04
CA LEU A 62 9.65 9.48 -0.41
C LEU A 62 11.12 9.74 -0.73
N ARG A 63 11.47 11.03 -0.96
CA ARG A 63 12.83 11.50 -1.14
C ARG A 63 13.08 12.81 -0.40
N LEU A 64 14.35 13.15 -0.15
CA LEU A 64 14.74 14.48 0.32
C LEU A 64 14.93 15.44 -0.86
N THR A 65 14.49 16.66 -0.69
CA THR A 65 14.83 17.79 -1.57
C THR A 65 16.21 18.38 -1.19
N ALA A 66 16.73 19.32 -2.00
CA ALA A 66 17.99 20.00 -1.73
C ALA A 66 17.97 20.82 -0.42
N ASP A 67 16.81 21.31 -0.02
CA ASP A 67 16.58 22.04 1.25
C ASP A 67 16.05 21.13 2.37
N ASN A 68 16.22 19.81 2.22
CA ASN A 68 15.85 18.77 3.18
C ASN A 68 14.35 18.70 3.48
N GLU A 69 13.48 19.07 2.55
CA GLU A 69 12.05 18.79 2.64
C GLU A 69 11.73 17.38 2.10
N LEU A 70 10.58 16.82 2.48
CA LEU A 70 10.16 15.49 2.07
C LEU A 70 9.19 15.58 0.89
N VAL A 71 9.64 15.12 -0.29
CA VAL A 71 8.86 15.09 -1.52
C VAL A 71 8.39 13.66 -1.84
N ILE A 72 7.19 13.54 -2.39
CA ILE A 72 6.61 12.27 -2.81
C ILE A 72 6.89 12.03 -4.29
N THR A 73 7.82 11.11 -4.59
CA THR A 73 8.16 10.68 -5.94
C THR A 73 8.94 9.37 -5.92
N HIS A 74 8.61 8.47 -6.84
CA HIS A 74 9.32 7.20 -6.95
C HIS A 74 10.72 7.38 -7.56
N ASP A 75 10.80 8.02 -8.73
CA ASP A 75 12.05 8.21 -9.44
C ASP A 75 12.79 9.45 -8.91
N ALA A 76 14.12 9.44 -8.95
CA ALA A 76 14.92 10.61 -8.65
C ALA A 76 14.67 11.72 -9.67
N SER A 77 14.42 11.37 -10.95
CA SER A 77 14.07 12.33 -12.00
C SER A 77 12.55 12.44 -12.18
N LEU A 78 12.06 13.67 -12.37
CA LEU A 78 10.66 13.96 -12.72
C LEU A 78 10.30 13.58 -14.18
N LYS A 79 11.22 13.04 -14.98
CA LYS A 79 11.03 12.80 -16.41
C LYS A 79 9.81 11.96 -16.76
N ARG A 80 9.61 10.84 -16.07
CA ARG A 80 8.54 9.89 -16.40
C ARG A 80 7.15 10.43 -16.09
N THR A 81 6.99 11.10 -14.97
CA THR A 81 5.67 11.53 -14.47
C THR A 81 5.37 13.00 -14.75
N PHE A 82 6.40 13.84 -14.88
CA PHE A 82 6.25 15.28 -15.11
C PHE A 82 6.80 15.75 -16.48
N GLY A 83 7.44 14.87 -17.25
CA GLY A 83 7.97 15.20 -18.59
C GLY A 83 9.24 16.06 -18.58
N VAL A 84 9.81 16.37 -17.43
CA VAL A 84 11.00 17.22 -17.27
C VAL A 84 12.16 16.43 -16.65
N ASP A 85 13.34 16.50 -17.24
CA ASP A 85 14.52 15.76 -16.79
C ASP A 85 15.29 16.56 -15.74
N VAL A 86 14.71 16.65 -14.54
CA VAL A 86 15.29 17.30 -13.37
C VAL A 86 15.33 16.31 -12.21
N ASP A 87 16.38 16.40 -11.41
CA ASP A 87 16.59 15.57 -10.24
C ASP A 87 15.92 16.22 -9.01
N THR A 88 14.94 15.53 -8.40
CA THR A 88 14.19 16.04 -7.26
C THR A 88 15.06 16.33 -6.05
N GLU A 89 16.16 15.58 -5.87
CA GLU A 89 17.06 15.72 -4.73
C GLU A 89 18.02 16.93 -4.89
N LYS A 90 18.03 17.55 -6.08
CA LYS A 90 18.83 18.76 -6.38
C LYS A 90 18.02 20.05 -6.40
N LEU A 91 16.71 19.97 -6.23
CA LEU A 91 15.82 21.11 -6.22
C LEU A 91 15.24 21.34 -4.82
N THR A 92 15.00 22.61 -4.49
CA THR A 92 14.29 22.99 -3.27
C THR A 92 12.79 22.71 -3.40
N ARG A 93 12.08 22.66 -2.28
CA ARG A 93 10.61 22.55 -2.26
C ARG A 93 9.94 23.65 -3.11
N ALA A 94 10.43 24.87 -3.01
CA ALA A 94 9.87 26.01 -3.74
C ALA A 94 10.04 25.88 -5.27
N GLU A 95 11.17 25.32 -5.72
CA GLU A 95 11.41 25.03 -7.14
C GLU A 95 10.56 23.85 -7.61
N LEU A 96 10.46 22.77 -6.82
CA LEU A 96 9.65 21.60 -7.15
C LEU A 96 8.16 21.92 -7.23
N ALA A 97 7.65 22.82 -6.38
CA ALA A 97 6.24 23.23 -6.37
C ALA A 97 5.77 23.91 -7.68
N GLN A 98 6.70 24.30 -8.56
CA GLN A 98 6.37 24.92 -9.86
C GLN A 98 6.06 23.89 -10.94
N TYR A 99 6.42 22.62 -10.74
CA TYR A 99 6.19 21.57 -11.72
C TYR A 99 4.80 20.94 -11.57
N LYS A 100 4.26 20.54 -12.72
CA LYS A 100 3.01 19.79 -12.80
C LYS A 100 3.26 18.49 -13.55
N SER A 101 2.61 17.43 -13.11
CA SER A 101 2.62 16.14 -13.79
C SER A 101 2.09 16.25 -15.23
N LEU A 102 2.30 15.22 -16.03
CA LEU A 102 1.74 15.13 -17.39
C LEU A 102 0.21 15.20 -17.42
N LYS A 103 -0.46 14.94 -16.29
CA LYS A 103 -1.91 15.06 -16.09
C LYS A 103 -2.31 16.39 -15.40
N GLY A 104 -1.35 17.29 -15.13
CA GLY A 104 -1.59 18.65 -14.61
C GLY A 104 -1.60 18.77 -13.09
N ASN A 105 -1.31 17.71 -12.34
CA ASN A 105 -1.27 17.72 -10.88
C ASN A 105 0.06 18.30 -10.36
N PRO A 106 0.06 19.07 -9.25
CA PRO A 106 1.29 19.56 -8.65
C PRO A 106 2.13 18.44 -8.02
N VAL A 107 3.43 18.68 -7.83
CA VAL A 107 4.28 17.85 -6.98
C VAL A 107 3.69 17.82 -5.57
N LEU A 108 3.66 16.61 -4.96
CA LEU A 108 3.12 16.41 -3.63
C LEU A 108 4.25 16.31 -2.59
N PHE A 109 4.02 16.87 -1.41
CA PHE A 109 4.93 16.76 -0.28
C PHE A 109 4.32 15.93 0.85
N VAL A 110 5.18 15.34 1.69
CA VAL A 110 4.75 14.38 2.73
C VAL A 110 3.82 15.02 3.76
N ASP A 111 4.09 16.26 4.17
CA ASP A 111 3.27 17.01 5.11
C ASP A 111 1.84 17.26 4.57
N GLU A 112 1.72 17.49 3.26
CA GLU A 112 0.43 17.68 2.59
C GLU A 112 -0.38 16.38 2.56
N LEU A 113 0.27 15.24 2.24
CA LEU A 113 -0.39 13.93 2.25
C LEU A 113 -0.74 13.50 3.67
N ALA A 114 0.17 13.65 4.63
CA ALA A 114 -0.10 13.35 6.03
C ALA A 114 -1.27 14.20 6.56
N LYS A 115 -1.34 15.47 6.18
CA LYS A 115 -2.46 16.35 6.50
C LYS A 115 -3.78 15.87 5.87
N PHE A 116 -3.75 15.42 4.61
CA PHE A 116 -4.93 14.83 3.97
C PHE A 116 -5.42 13.59 4.70
N PHE A 117 -4.51 12.71 5.14
CA PHE A 117 -4.88 11.49 5.86
C PHE A 117 -5.40 11.74 7.28
N SER A 118 -4.98 12.82 7.94
CA SER A 118 -5.18 13.05 9.39
C SER A 118 -6.65 13.05 9.87
N ASP A 119 -7.59 13.36 8.98
CA ASP A 119 -9.04 13.40 9.27
C ASP A 119 -9.83 12.34 8.48
N LYS A 120 -9.14 11.35 7.90
CA LYS A 120 -9.74 10.29 7.09
C LYS A 120 -9.70 8.94 7.81
N GLU A 121 -10.61 8.07 7.43
CA GLU A 121 -10.57 6.66 7.81
C GLU A 121 -9.46 5.97 7.00
N ILE A 122 -8.26 5.91 7.56
CA ILE A 122 -7.10 5.23 6.98
C ILE A 122 -6.77 4.02 7.85
N LEU A 123 -6.52 2.88 7.20
CA LEU A 123 -6.15 1.64 7.89
C LEU A 123 -4.64 1.43 7.92
N TYR A 124 -3.95 1.80 6.83
CA TYR A 124 -2.55 1.47 6.66
C TYR A 124 -1.88 2.45 5.68
N VAL A 125 -0.67 2.90 6.00
CA VAL A 125 0.17 3.65 5.07
C VAL A 125 1.61 3.13 5.15
N GLU A 126 2.13 2.72 4.00
CA GLU A 126 3.52 2.36 3.80
C GLU A 126 4.28 3.56 3.22
N TRP A 127 5.19 4.09 4.02
CA TRP A 127 6.06 5.21 3.67
C TRP A 127 7.40 4.64 3.18
N GLU A 128 7.56 4.44 1.85
CA GLU A 128 8.78 3.85 1.29
C GLU A 128 9.91 4.86 1.21
N MET A 129 10.97 4.63 1.98
CA MET A 129 12.16 5.48 2.06
C MET A 129 13.13 5.17 0.91
N LYS A 130 13.23 6.07 -0.09
CA LYS A 130 14.18 6.00 -1.21
C LYS A 130 15.50 6.67 -0.81
N SER A 131 16.42 5.91 -0.22
CA SER A 131 17.61 6.46 0.46
C SER A 131 18.95 5.88 0.02
N ASN A 132 19.00 5.06 -1.03
CA ASN A 132 20.18 4.26 -1.41
C ASN A 132 21.49 5.05 -1.51
N ASN A 133 21.43 6.34 -1.86
CA ASN A 133 22.60 7.19 -2.04
C ASN A 133 22.87 8.13 -0.87
N TYR A 134 22.10 8.05 0.23
CA TYR A 134 22.25 8.95 1.36
C TYR A 134 23.43 8.58 2.24
N THR A 135 24.17 9.62 2.68
CA THR A 135 25.18 9.49 3.73
C THR A 135 24.53 9.16 5.07
N PRO A 136 25.27 8.62 6.05
CA PRO A 136 24.71 8.36 7.38
C PRO A 136 24.07 9.59 8.03
N LYS A 137 24.63 10.80 7.81
CA LYS A 137 24.06 12.05 8.31
C LYS A 137 22.72 12.37 7.64
N GLN A 138 22.63 12.17 6.33
CA GLN A 138 21.38 12.37 5.57
C GLN A 138 20.33 11.35 5.97
N LEU A 139 20.70 10.09 6.20
CA LEU A 139 19.78 9.05 6.68
C LEU A 139 19.16 9.43 8.02
N LYS A 140 19.97 9.86 9.00
CA LYS A 140 19.47 10.31 10.30
C LYS A 140 18.51 11.48 10.18
N LEU A 141 18.86 12.49 9.37
CA LEU A 141 17.96 13.62 9.09
C LEU A 141 16.65 13.17 8.44
N TYR A 142 16.76 12.29 7.45
CA TYR A 142 15.63 11.80 6.66
C TYR A 142 14.63 10.99 7.51
N CYS A 143 15.13 10.01 8.25
CA CYS A 143 14.31 9.17 9.10
C CYS A 143 13.65 9.98 10.23
N ASP A 144 14.41 10.84 10.91
CA ASP A 144 13.88 11.67 11.99
C ASP A 144 12.83 12.66 11.48
N LYS A 145 13.10 13.34 10.35
CA LYS A 145 12.14 14.26 9.74
C LYS A 145 10.87 13.54 9.29
N LEU A 146 11.00 12.38 8.65
CA LEU A 146 9.85 11.60 8.20
C LEU A 146 8.96 11.21 9.39
N TYR A 147 9.53 10.57 10.40
CA TYR A 147 8.79 10.15 11.58
C TYR A 147 8.05 11.32 12.24
N ASN A 148 8.78 12.42 12.52
CA ASN A 148 8.24 13.61 13.18
C ASN A 148 7.22 14.38 12.31
N THR A 149 7.22 14.18 10.99
CA THR A 149 6.21 14.78 10.09
C THR A 149 4.92 13.98 10.09
N VAL A 150 4.98 12.64 10.03
CA VAL A 150 3.80 11.83 9.78
C VAL A 150 3.12 11.32 11.07
N MET A 151 3.90 10.98 12.10
CA MET A 151 3.34 10.36 13.32
C MET A 151 2.39 11.27 14.11
N PRO A 152 2.63 12.58 14.27
CA PRO A 152 1.67 13.47 14.93
C PRO A 152 0.33 13.61 14.20
N LEU A 153 0.28 13.27 12.90
CA LEU A 153 -0.90 13.36 12.04
C LEU A 153 -1.52 11.99 11.75
N LYS A 154 -0.99 10.92 12.35
CA LYS A 154 -1.48 9.57 12.13
C LYS A 154 -2.91 9.42 12.68
N PRO A 155 -3.90 9.00 11.85
CA PRO A 155 -5.25 8.73 12.31
C PRO A 155 -5.26 7.65 13.39
N GLU A 156 -6.21 7.75 14.33
CA GLU A 156 -6.42 6.72 15.34
C GLU A 156 -6.73 5.37 14.68
N GLY A 157 -6.08 4.32 15.15
CA GLY A 157 -6.23 2.95 14.61
C GLY A 157 -5.48 2.69 13.29
N ALA A 158 -4.92 3.70 12.63
CA ALA A 158 -4.09 3.48 11.44
C ALA A 158 -2.74 2.84 11.80
N LEU A 159 -2.22 2.01 10.89
CA LEU A 159 -0.84 1.54 10.94
C LEU A 159 0.01 2.35 9.95
N TYR A 160 1.11 2.93 10.44
CA TYR A 160 2.12 3.59 9.62
C TYR A 160 3.38 2.74 9.62
N ILE A 161 3.83 2.35 8.44
CA ILE A 161 4.96 1.46 8.23
C ILE A 161 6.05 2.22 7.48
N PHE A 162 7.27 2.20 7.98
CA PHE A 162 8.44 2.79 7.35
C PHE A 162 9.19 1.69 6.61
N SER A 163 9.10 1.69 5.28
CA SER A 163 9.65 0.62 4.46
C SER A 163 10.84 1.08 3.63
N SER A 164 11.75 0.17 3.30
CA SER A 164 12.87 0.46 2.41
C SER A 164 13.52 -0.81 1.83
N PHE A 165 14.11 -0.65 0.63
CA PHE A 165 15.10 -1.58 0.10
C PHE A 165 16.48 -1.38 0.76
N ASP A 166 16.73 -0.22 1.36
CA ASP A 166 17.99 0.14 2.03
C ASP A 166 17.93 -0.25 3.50
N GLU A 167 18.62 -1.33 3.85
CA GLU A 167 18.71 -1.83 5.23
C GLU A 167 19.19 -0.75 6.22
N ARG A 168 20.06 0.16 5.76
CA ARG A 168 20.58 1.26 6.57
C ARG A 168 19.48 2.22 7.01
N ALA A 169 18.47 2.45 6.13
CA ALA A 169 17.32 3.30 6.48
C ALA A 169 16.44 2.63 7.54
N ILE A 170 16.21 1.32 7.44
CA ILE A 170 15.49 0.54 8.44
C ILE A 170 16.19 0.61 9.80
N LEU A 171 17.49 0.30 9.83
CA LEU A 171 18.28 0.33 11.08
C LEU A 171 18.36 1.74 11.67
N THR A 172 18.49 2.78 10.83
CA THR A 172 18.51 4.17 11.28
C THR A 172 17.16 4.60 11.85
N MET A 173 16.05 4.18 11.23
CA MET A 173 14.70 4.47 11.72
C MET A 173 14.51 3.84 13.12
N LEU A 174 14.85 2.57 13.28
CA LEU A 174 14.73 1.85 14.56
C LEU A 174 15.70 2.40 15.64
N GLU A 175 16.91 2.85 15.25
CA GLU A 175 17.86 3.51 16.19
C GLU A 175 17.25 4.80 16.76
N LEU A 176 16.61 5.63 15.92
CA LEU A 176 16.07 6.92 16.31
C LEU A 176 14.68 6.84 16.95
N HIS A 177 13.87 5.91 16.46
CA HIS A 177 12.48 5.72 16.85
C HIS A 177 12.19 4.23 17.10
N PRO A 178 12.51 3.69 18.27
CA PRO A 178 12.38 2.25 18.57
C PRO A 178 10.95 1.71 18.54
N ASP A 179 9.96 2.58 18.54
CA ASP A 179 8.53 2.27 18.40
C ASP A 179 8.03 2.31 16.94
N ALA A 180 8.91 2.63 15.99
CA ALA A 180 8.57 2.64 14.58
C ALA A 180 8.34 1.22 14.05
N GLU A 181 7.22 1.02 13.36
CA GLU A 181 6.95 -0.20 12.60
C GLU A 181 7.69 -0.15 11.28
N CYS A 182 8.67 -1.03 11.09
CA CYS A 182 9.50 -1.07 9.89
C CYS A 182 9.23 -2.30 9.02
N MET A 183 9.44 -2.16 7.70
CA MET A 183 9.34 -3.25 6.72
C MET A 183 10.54 -3.24 5.77
N TYR A 184 11.17 -4.39 5.63
CA TYR A 184 12.20 -4.58 4.61
C TYR A 184 11.56 -4.92 3.27
N ILE A 185 11.99 -4.26 2.18
CA ILE A 185 11.52 -4.54 0.82
C ILE A 185 12.64 -5.18 0.02
N THR A 186 12.30 -6.20 -0.77
CA THR A 186 13.25 -6.87 -1.66
C THR A 186 12.60 -7.32 -2.96
N ALA A 187 13.37 -7.31 -4.05
CA ALA A 187 12.95 -7.90 -5.32
C ALA A 187 13.03 -9.44 -5.35
N LYS A 188 13.48 -10.07 -4.24
CA LYS A 188 13.49 -11.53 -4.10
C LYS A 188 12.10 -12.05 -3.75
N PRO A 189 11.79 -13.31 -4.12
CA PRO A 189 10.63 -14.00 -3.59
C PRO A 189 10.81 -14.28 -2.09
N VAL A 190 9.73 -14.64 -1.41
CA VAL A 190 9.83 -15.19 -0.05
C VAL A 190 10.68 -16.45 -0.08
N CYS A 191 11.78 -16.48 0.66
CA CYS A 191 12.73 -17.60 0.72
C CYS A 191 13.53 -17.56 2.04
N ASP A 192 14.26 -18.64 2.33
CA ASP A 192 15.03 -18.76 3.57
C ASP A 192 16.07 -17.63 3.74
N GLU A 193 16.68 -17.15 2.66
CA GLU A 193 17.61 -16.02 2.70
C GLU A 193 16.92 -14.72 3.16
N VAL A 194 15.72 -14.47 2.65
CA VAL A 194 14.92 -13.30 3.05
C VAL A 194 14.51 -13.42 4.53
N LEU A 195 14.06 -14.59 4.98
CA LEU A 195 13.70 -14.80 6.37
C LEU A 195 14.89 -14.63 7.32
N ALA A 196 16.08 -15.11 6.92
CA ALA A 196 17.31 -14.89 7.68
C ALA A 196 17.66 -13.39 7.77
N LYS A 197 17.49 -12.64 6.67
CA LYS A 197 17.70 -11.18 6.66
C LYS A 197 16.75 -10.45 7.61
N LEU A 198 15.48 -10.84 7.67
CA LEU A 198 14.52 -10.24 8.60
C LEU A 198 14.90 -10.46 10.07
N ALA A 199 15.40 -11.65 10.38
CA ALA A 199 15.92 -11.95 11.72
C ALA A 199 17.17 -11.12 12.06
N GLU A 200 18.06 -10.86 11.09
CA GLU A 200 19.24 -10.00 11.26
C GLU A 200 18.84 -8.54 11.52
N LEU A 201 17.82 -8.03 10.83
CA LEU A 201 17.31 -6.67 10.96
C LEU A 201 16.36 -6.48 12.16
N ASP A 202 15.97 -7.55 12.82
CA ASP A 202 14.93 -7.58 13.87
C ASP A 202 13.60 -6.94 13.43
N VAL A 203 13.16 -7.25 12.18
CA VAL A 203 11.87 -6.80 11.64
C VAL A 203 10.97 -7.98 11.29
N ARG A 204 9.65 -7.78 11.41
CA ARG A 204 8.64 -8.83 11.17
C ARG A 204 7.72 -8.52 10.00
N ARG A 205 8.14 -7.62 9.12
CA ARG A 205 7.39 -7.26 7.92
C ARG A 205 8.30 -7.27 6.71
N VAL A 206 7.81 -7.83 5.60
CA VAL A 206 8.57 -7.88 4.36
C VAL A 206 7.68 -7.61 3.14
N GLY A 207 8.22 -6.81 2.21
CA GLY A 207 7.71 -6.67 0.85
C GLY A 207 8.54 -7.52 -0.11
N CYS A 208 7.93 -8.57 -0.68
CA CYS A 208 8.59 -9.50 -1.62
C CYS A 208 7.93 -9.49 -2.99
N THR A 209 8.68 -9.93 -4.02
CA THR A 209 8.05 -10.16 -5.31
C THR A 209 7.06 -11.32 -5.24
N ILE A 210 5.90 -11.14 -5.89
CA ILE A 210 4.92 -12.19 -6.06
C ILE A 210 5.44 -13.32 -6.96
N HIS A 211 6.33 -12.96 -7.91
CA HIS A 211 6.91 -13.92 -8.84
C HIS A 211 7.90 -14.86 -8.13
N ALA A 212 7.75 -16.17 -8.38
CA ALA A 212 8.52 -17.23 -7.75
C ALA A 212 8.34 -17.38 -6.22
N THR A 213 7.44 -16.64 -5.58
CA THR A 213 7.00 -16.92 -4.22
C THR A 213 6.10 -18.16 -4.22
N SER A 214 6.33 -19.10 -3.30
CA SER A 214 5.54 -20.34 -3.17
C SER A 214 4.68 -20.33 -1.90
N ARG A 215 3.63 -21.15 -1.88
CA ARG A 215 2.80 -21.35 -0.67
C ARG A 215 3.59 -21.91 0.51
N ASP A 216 4.56 -22.79 0.25
CA ASP A 216 5.39 -23.37 1.32
C ASP A 216 6.31 -22.30 1.93
N ALA A 217 6.86 -21.38 1.11
CA ALA A 217 7.64 -20.25 1.61
C ALA A 217 6.77 -19.26 2.42
N MET A 218 5.54 -18.97 1.96
CA MET A 218 4.57 -18.18 2.72
C MET A 218 4.23 -18.80 4.06
N LYS A 219 4.00 -20.13 4.08
CA LYS A 219 3.73 -20.85 5.33
C LYS A 219 4.89 -20.72 6.31
N LYS A 220 6.15 -20.91 5.85
CA LYS A 220 7.34 -20.71 6.70
C LYS A 220 7.43 -19.29 7.26
N ALA A 221 7.14 -18.28 6.44
CA ALA A 221 7.12 -16.88 6.88
C ALA A 221 6.09 -16.66 8.00
N HIS A 222 4.87 -17.17 7.84
CA HIS A 222 3.82 -17.06 8.83
C HIS A 222 4.14 -17.83 10.13
N GLU A 223 4.74 -19.02 10.03
CA GLU A 223 5.22 -19.80 11.19
C GLU A 223 6.31 -19.04 11.98
N ALA A 224 7.08 -18.17 11.31
CA ALA A 224 8.04 -17.27 11.92
C ALA A 224 7.42 -15.94 12.42
N GLY A 225 6.10 -15.74 12.30
CA GLY A 225 5.41 -14.52 12.69
C GLY A 225 5.65 -13.33 11.76
N ILE A 226 6.00 -13.58 10.49
CA ILE A 226 6.28 -12.54 9.50
C ILE A 226 5.00 -12.17 8.75
N ILE A 227 4.74 -10.87 8.61
CA ILE A 227 3.69 -10.30 7.76
C ILE A 227 4.29 -10.04 6.37
N VAL A 228 3.64 -10.55 5.33
CA VAL A 228 4.15 -10.53 3.95
C VAL A 228 3.28 -9.67 3.05
N ASN A 229 3.89 -8.62 2.47
CA ASN A 229 3.35 -7.83 1.37
C ASN A 229 3.88 -8.38 0.04
N LEU A 230 2.99 -8.80 -0.86
CA LEU A 230 3.38 -9.25 -2.20
C LEU A 230 3.14 -8.16 -3.25
N TRP A 231 4.18 -7.90 -4.07
CA TRP A 231 4.19 -6.93 -5.15
C TRP A 231 4.95 -7.47 -6.39
N PRO A 232 4.79 -6.90 -7.60
CA PRO A 232 3.80 -5.91 -7.99
C PRO A 232 2.41 -6.55 -8.25
N GLY A 233 1.35 -5.81 -7.91
CA GLY A 233 -0.03 -6.17 -8.26
C GLY A 233 -0.53 -5.31 -9.43
N LYS A 234 -0.23 -5.69 -10.68
CA LYS A 234 -0.50 -4.89 -11.88
C LYS A 234 -1.91 -5.06 -12.43
N CYS A 235 -2.59 -6.11 -12.04
CA CYS A 235 -3.93 -6.47 -12.50
C CYS A 235 -4.68 -7.26 -11.41
N VAL A 236 -5.94 -7.55 -11.67
CA VAL A 236 -6.80 -8.33 -10.74
C VAL A 236 -6.27 -9.76 -10.55
N GLU A 237 -5.69 -10.35 -11.59
CA GLU A 237 -5.11 -11.70 -11.54
C GLU A 237 -3.92 -11.79 -10.59
N ASP A 238 -3.11 -10.74 -10.49
CA ASP A 238 -2.03 -10.66 -9.49
C ASP A 238 -2.59 -10.65 -8.07
N PHE A 239 -3.70 -9.95 -7.82
CA PHE A 239 -4.40 -10.01 -6.54
C PHE A 239 -4.91 -11.42 -6.23
N GLN A 240 -5.51 -12.10 -7.22
CA GLN A 240 -5.97 -13.48 -7.05
C GLN A 240 -4.79 -14.42 -6.73
N LEU A 241 -3.65 -14.22 -7.37
CA LEU A 241 -2.42 -14.97 -7.09
C LEU A 241 -1.89 -14.66 -5.68
N ALA A 242 -1.82 -13.40 -5.27
CA ALA A 242 -1.40 -13.00 -3.91
C ALA A 242 -2.28 -13.67 -2.85
N TYR A 243 -3.60 -13.62 -3.04
CA TYR A 243 -4.55 -14.32 -2.18
C TYR A 243 -4.32 -15.83 -2.16
N ALA A 244 -4.17 -16.46 -3.32
CA ALA A 244 -3.93 -17.90 -3.43
C ALA A 244 -2.62 -18.35 -2.79
N LEU A 245 -1.60 -17.50 -2.78
CA LEU A 245 -0.33 -17.73 -2.08
C LEU A 245 -0.46 -17.56 -0.56
N GLY A 246 -1.49 -16.83 -0.09
CA GLY A 246 -1.71 -16.55 1.33
C GLY A 246 -1.04 -15.25 1.78
N ALA A 247 -0.91 -14.25 0.90
CA ALA A 247 -0.38 -12.94 1.26
C ALA A 247 -1.21 -12.25 2.35
N ASP A 248 -0.55 -11.52 3.24
CA ASP A 248 -1.20 -10.65 4.21
C ASP A 248 -1.62 -9.34 3.56
N ILE A 249 -0.79 -8.85 2.63
CA ILE A 249 -0.97 -7.60 1.89
C ILE A 249 -0.78 -7.87 0.40
N ALA A 250 -1.66 -7.29 -0.42
CA ALA A 250 -1.51 -7.19 -1.87
C ALA A 250 -1.30 -5.72 -2.25
N CYS A 251 -0.09 -5.38 -2.67
CA CYS A 251 0.26 -4.04 -3.14
C CYS A 251 -0.16 -3.90 -4.61
N SER A 252 -1.21 -3.11 -4.87
CA SER A 252 -1.88 -3.07 -6.15
C SER A 252 -1.70 -1.75 -6.91
N ASP A 253 -1.34 -1.86 -8.19
CA ASP A 253 -1.34 -0.75 -9.15
C ASP A 253 -2.78 -0.36 -9.59
N VAL A 254 -3.76 -1.26 -9.34
CA VAL A 254 -5.18 -1.12 -9.72
C VAL A 254 -6.11 -1.43 -8.54
N PRO A 255 -5.94 -0.72 -7.38
CA PRO A 255 -6.63 -1.08 -6.15
C PRO A 255 -8.16 -0.97 -6.24
N VAL A 256 -8.69 -0.02 -7.00
CA VAL A 256 -10.14 0.16 -7.17
C VAL A 256 -10.75 -0.98 -7.95
N ALA A 257 -10.10 -1.41 -9.04
CA ALA A 257 -10.52 -2.58 -9.82
C ALA A 257 -10.48 -3.86 -8.96
N VAL A 258 -9.42 -4.03 -8.15
CA VAL A 258 -9.28 -5.16 -7.22
C VAL A 258 -10.40 -5.18 -6.18
N LEU A 259 -10.69 -4.05 -5.54
CA LEU A 259 -11.75 -3.95 -4.53
C LEU A 259 -13.14 -4.26 -5.13
N ASN A 260 -13.43 -3.72 -6.32
CA ASN A 260 -14.68 -4.00 -7.03
C ASN A 260 -14.79 -5.48 -7.42
N PHE A 261 -13.72 -6.05 -7.97
CA PHE A 261 -13.67 -7.47 -8.32
C PHE A 261 -13.89 -8.37 -7.10
N ALA A 262 -13.21 -8.11 -5.99
CA ALA A 262 -13.36 -8.87 -4.75
C ALA A 262 -14.80 -8.80 -4.23
N LYS A 263 -15.40 -7.61 -4.22
CA LYS A 263 -16.79 -7.40 -3.80
C LYS A 263 -17.80 -8.20 -4.64
N GLU A 264 -17.57 -8.30 -5.93
CA GLU A 264 -18.49 -8.97 -6.87
C GLU A 264 -18.26 -10.48 -6.94
N ASN A 265 -17.00 -10.91 -6.99
CA ASN A 265 -16.60 -12.27 -7.36
C ASN A 265 -16.01 -13.10 -6.22
N MET A 266 -15.50 -12.45 -5.14
CA MET A 266 -14.82 -13.13 -4.01
C MET A 266 -15.44 -12.69 -2.68
N LYS A 267 -16.76 -12.81 -2.55
CA LYS A 267 -17.56 -12.28 -1.40
C LYS A 267 -17.16 -12.89 -0.05
N TRP A 268 -16.45 -14.02 -0.05
CA TRP A 268 -15.89 -14.66 1.14
C TRP A 268 -14.59 -14.01 1.64
N ILE A 269 -14.03 -13.02 0.90
CA ILE A 269 -12.82 -12.32 1.29
C ILE A 269 -13.17 -10.95 1.84
N LYS A 270 -12.59 -10.63 2.99
CA LYS A 270 -12.51 -9.26 3.51
C LYS A 270 -11.18 -8.65 3.04
N THR A 271 -11.26 -7.50 2.36
CA THR A 271 -10.11 -6.82 1.75
C THR A 271 -9.38 -5.86 2.69
N SER A 272 -9.71 -5.92 3.97
CA SER A 272 -8.99 -5.27 5.05
C SER A 272 -8.65 -6.30 6.13
N LYS A 273 -7.40 -6.35 6.54
CA LYS A 273 -6.87 -7.33 7.50
C LYS A 273 -6.29 -6.60 8.72
N ASP A 274 -6.48 -7.15 9.90
CA ASP A 274 -5.72 -6.72 11.07
C ASP A 274 -4.25 -7.12 10.86
N LEU A 275 -3.39 -6.12 10.78
CA LEU A 275 -1.96 -6.26 10.54
C LEU A 275 -1.13 -5.96 11.80
N THR A 276 -1.75 -5.82 12.96
CA THR A 276 -1.03 -5.64 14.21
C THR A 276 -0.23 -6.90 14.56
N LEU A 277 1.01 -6.74 14.95
CA LEU A 277 1.83 -7.84 15.47
C LEU A 277 1.30 -8.20 16.87
N LYS A 278 0.98 -9.48 17.05
CA LYS A 278 0.50 -10.04 18.32
C LYS A 278 1.64 -10.62 19.11
#